data_3c93e2a4a888a9b730e779daf64c7471
#
_entry.id   3c93e2a4a888a9b730e779daf64c7471
#
_cell.length_a   1.000
_cell.length_b   1.000
_cell.length_c   1.000
_cell.angle_alpha   90.00
_cell.angle_beta   90.00
_cell.angle_gamma   90.00
#
_symmetry.space_group_name_H-M   'P 1'
#
loop_
_entity.id
_entity.type
_entity.pdbx_description
1 polymer ?
#
loop_
_entity_poly.entity_id
_entity_poly.type
_entity_poly.pdbx_seq_one_letter_code
_entity_poly.pdbx_strand_id
1 'polypeptide(L)'
;HPLVGPLMTFANDYWWPLWCVLFFFGFLLTLAPWQLPTEHNSLQSIAHFIRRSIFYISFISIALLSFIYLLFDITFSKVIPDSNIFFLNWFLKSLNVFKWYVLFSAISGLFLRFYYFRFFHPWVSSTLRDFRNKQSDESESDIRNERLKYNPKSFIPHKFYDENFKNIFLGLDSNNKPVYISSNTWLETNMMVTGPTRYGKGVVIGCLMEQAIIRGDQLIYIDPKNDKFAAKIMLQTCAKSNRPFYYVSLNDEAVGYWSPFEGGKRRDAYNRLISIFGMMENSGDADFYKAMEKKVFNRLIKLDDPFDIESIYKKVKFHNENVQDEADRLLKIEAQLENWRQIESLNPPKNFTGFSLEKAMLENAVVYFQGSLNDEVAKTATKSFILEVIQESARLDLKRKSHLTFIIDEVRFLVSKTLADALATIVGFRVNIVTACQSINDLKTPDDINLDGEATYRS
;
A
#
# COMPACT_ATOMS: atom_id res chain seq x y z
N HIS A 1 30.39 -49.91 -50.82
CA HIS A 1 29.67 -50.58 -49.71
C HIS A 1 28.15 -50.40 -49.90
N PRO A 2 27.31 -51.40 -49.88
CA PRO A 2 25.93 -51.30 -50.31
C PRO A 2 25.04 -50.37 -49.42
N LEU A 3 25.51 -49.98 -48.22
CA LEU A 3 24.78 -49.09 -47.33
C LEU A 3 25.22 -47.64 -47.38
N VAL A 4 26.40 -47.33 -47.92
CA VAL A 4 26.94 -45.94 -47.96
C VAL A 4 26.34 -45.15 -49.15
N GLY A 5 26.09 -45.82 -50.31
CA GLY A 5 25.45 -45.19 -51.44
C GLY A 5 24.06 -44.66 -51.15
N PRO A 6 23.12 -45.47 -50.64
CA PRO A 6 21.79 -45.03 -50.29
C PRO A 6 21.71 -43.96 -49.23
N LEU A 7 22.61 -43.97 -48.22
CA LEU A 7 22.67 -42.92 -47.20
C LEU A 7 23.18 -41.60 -47.73
N MET A 8 24.08 -41.65 -48.75
CA MET A 8 24.57 -40.44 -49.42
C MET A 8 23.55 -39.82 -50.37
N THR A 9 22.82 -40.63 -51.09
CA THR A 9 21.72 -40.13 -51.95
C THR A 9 20.64 -39.53 -51.05
N PHE A 10 20.25 -40.19 -49.97
CA PHE A 10 19.31 -39.66 -48.98
C PHE A 10 19.79 -38.33 -48.37
N ALA A 11 21.04 -38.22 -47.95
CA ALA A 11 21.60 -36.97 -47.41
C ALA A 11 21.67 -35.85 -48.46
N ASN A 12 21.88 -36.18 -49.73
CA ASN A 12 21.91 -35.23 -50.81
C ASN A 12 20.49 -34.80 -51.27
N ASP A 13 19.53 -35.73 -51.32
CA ASP A 13 18.19 -35.45 -51.77
C ASP A 13 17.33 -34.71 -50.68
N TYR A 14 17.64 -34.92 -49.42
CA TYR A 14 16.90 -34.31 -48.29
C TYR A 14 17.71 -33.23 -47.54
N TRP A 15 18.82 -32.72 -48.11
CA TRP A 15 19.65 -31.73 -47.40
C TRP A 15 18.94 -30.40 -47.13
N TRP A 16 18.07 -29.95 -48.04
CA TRP A 16 17.37 -28.67 -47.87
C TRP A 16 16.28 -28.73 -46.76
N PRO A 17 15.47 -29.77 -46.57
CA PRO A 17 14.59 -29.86 -45.42
C PRO A 17 15.37 -29.88 -44.11
N LEU A 18 16.51 -30.56 -44.06
CA LEU A 18 17.39 -30.57 -42.87
C LEU A 18 17.87 -29.17 -42.52
N TRP A 19 18.28 -28.40 -43.51
CA TRP A 19 18.69 -27.01 -43.32
C TRP A 19 17.54 -26.11 -42.89
N CYS A 20 16.33 -26.28 -43.37
CA CYS A 20 15.17 -25.56 -42.90
C CYS A 20 14.87 -25.88 -41.42
N VAL A 21 14.99 -27.14 -41.02
CA VAL A 21 14.83 -27.55 -39.61
C VAL A 21 15.90 -26.92 -38.74
N LEU A 22 17.18 -26.96 -39.15
CA LEU A 22 18.30 -26.36 -38.41
C LEU A 22 18.17 -24.83 -38.32
N PHE A 23 17.71 -24.19 -39.39
CA PHE A 23 17.40 -22.76 -39.40
C PHE A 23 16.32 -22.43 -38.37
N PHE A 24 15.21 -23.18 -38.37
CA PHE A 24 14.11 -22.99 -37.46
C PHE A 24 14.54 -23.21 -36.00
N PHE A 25 15.35 -24.20 -35.69
CA PHE A 25 15.89 -24.43 -34.35
C PHE A 25 16.80 -23.27 -33.91
N GLY A 26 17.73 -22.83 -34.77
CA GLY A 26 18.59 -21.69 -34.47
C GLY A 26 17.78 -20.42 -34.21
N PHE A 27 16.74 -20.21 -34.99
CA PHE A 27 15.80 -19.12 -34.84
C PHE A 27 15.06 -19.19 -33.49
N LEU A 28 14.50 -20.33 -33.10
CA LEU A 28 13.83 -20.53 -31.81
C LEU A 28 14.78 -20.32 -30.63
N LEU A 29 16.03 -20.76 -30.73
CA LEU A 29 17.04 -20.56 -29.70
C LEU A 29 17.34 -19.08 -29.45
N THR A 30 17.32 -18.25 -30.48
CA THR A 30 17.59 -16.81 -30.36
C THR A 30 16.36 -15.98 -30.01
N LEU A 31 15.19 -16.45 -30.36
CA LEU A 31 13.92 -15.75 -30.12
C LEU A 31 13.55 -15.75 -28.62
N ALA A 32 13.71 -16.86 -27.95
CA ALA A 32 13.31 -16.98 -26.54
C ALA A 32 14.30 -16.31 -25.58
N PRO A 33 13.84 -15.68 -24.49
CA PRO A 33 14.73 -15.08 -23.48
C PRO A 33 15.54 -16.15 -22.75
N TRP A 34 16.79 -15.81 -22.33
CA TRP A 34 17.63 -16.73 -21.56
C TRP A 34 17.17 -16.91 -20.14
N GLN A 35 16.65 -15.86 -19.53
CA GLN A 35 16.08 -15.87 -18.19
C GLN A 35 14.64 -15.40 -18.26
N LEU A 36 13.78 -16.03 -17.45
CA LEU A 36 12.44 -15.52 -17.24
C LEU A 36 12.53 -14.27 -16.35
N PRO A 37 11.96 -13.14 -16.76
CA PRO A 37 11.80 -11.99 -15.88
C PRO A 37 10.91 -12.39 -14.69
N THR A 38 11.06 -11.68 -13.56
CA THR A 38 10.24 -11.91 -12.35
C THR A 38 8.74 -11.79 -12.63
N GLU A 39 8.37 -10.89 -13.54
CA GLU A 39 7.00 -10.77 -14.06
C GLU A 39 6.96 -11.31 -15.49
N HIS A 40 6.49 -12.52 -15.68
CA HIS A 40 6.42 -13.15 -16.99
C HIS A 40 5.01 -13.59 -17.35
N ASN A 41 4.67 -13.47 -18.64
CA ASN A 41 3.40 -13.94 -19.19
C ASN A 41 3.48 -15.42 -19.54
N SER A 42 2.32 -16.10 -19.61
CA SER A 42 2.21 -17.51 -20.00
C SER A 42 2.92 -17.82 -21.31
N LEU A 43 2.87 -16.90 -22.32
CA LEU A 43 3.59 -17.03 -23.58
C LEU A 43 5.12 -17.01 -23.41
N GLN A 44 5.65 -16.20 -22.51
CA GLN A 44 7.09 -16.16 -22.22
C GLN A 44 7.54 -17.44 -21.52
N SER A 45 6.69 -18.00 -20.64
CA SER A 45 6.95 -19.28 -19.98
C SER A 45 6.99 -20.43 -21.01
N ILE A 46 6.04 -20.47 -21.95
CA ILE A 46 6.00 -21.47 -23.02
C ILE A 46 7.23 -21.33 -23.92
N ALA A 47 7.57 -20.12 -24.37
CA ALA A 47 8.75 -19.87 -25.20
C ALA A 47 10.05 -20.27 -24.48
N HIS A 48 10.16 -20.01 -23.18
CA HIS A 48 11.29 -20.42 -22.38
C HIS A 48 11.38 -21.95 -22.25
N PHE A 49 10.24 -22.61 -22.00
CA PHE A 49 10.17 -24.07 -21.91
C PHE A 49 10.57 -24.72 -23.24
N ILE A 50 10.03 -24.25 -24.37
CA ILE A 50 10.36 -24.75 -25.72
C ILE A 50 11.86 -24.59 -25.95
N ARG A 51 12.43 -23.43 -25.71
CA ARG A 51 13.85 -23.18 -25.86
C ARG A 51 14.71 -24.10 -25.02
N ARG A 52 14.38 -24.27 -23.75
CA ARG A 52 15.11 -25.14 -22.83
C ARG A 52 15.05 -26.60 -23.32
N SER A 53 13.89 -27.04 -23.77
CA SER A 53 13.72 -28.38 -24.35
C SER A 53 14.56 -28.58 -25.60
N ILE A 54 14.58 -27.62 -26.53
CA ILE A 54 15.41 -27.65 -27.74
C ILE A 54 16.90 -27.72 -27.38
N PHE A 55 17.33 -26.93 -26.42
CA PHE A 55 18.73 -26.95 -25.97
C PHE A 55 19.14 -28.34 -25.45
N TYR A 56 18.34 -28.95 -24.58
CA TYR A 56 18.63 -30.28 -24.06
C TYR A 56 18.57 -31.36 -25.15
N ILE A 57 17.56 -31.32 -26.03
CA ILE A 57 17.45 -32.28 -27.14
C ILE A 57 18.67 -32.15 -28.08
N SER A 58 19.07 -30.93 -28.41
CA SER A 58 20.27 -30.69 -29.27
C SER A 58 21.52 -31.20 -28.60
N PHE A 59 21.72 -30.96 -27.30
CA PHE A 59 22.88 -31.45 -26.56
C PHE A 59 22.93 -32.98 -26.51
N ILE A 60 21.80 -33.64 -26.21
CA ILE A 60 21.68 -35.09 -26.20
C ILE A 60 21.92 -35.66 -27.60
N SER A 61 21.39 -35.04 -28.64
CA SER A 61 21.60 -35.49 -30.02
C SER A 61 23.06 -35.39 -30.46
N ILE A 62 23.76 -34.31 -30.09
CA ILE A 62 25.21 -34.15 -30.39
C ILE A 62 26.00 -35.23 -29.63
N ALA A 63 25.68 -35.46 -28.35
CA ALA A 63 26.36 -36.49 -27.55
C ALA A 63 26.14 -37.90 -28.13
N LEU A 64 24.90 -38.20 -28.55
CA LEU A 64 24.57 -39.50 -29.17
C LEU A 64 25.26 -39.68 -30.50
N LEU A 65 25.28 -38.66 -31.36
CA LEU A 65 25.98 -38.68 -32.64
C LEU A 65 27.49 -38.84 -32.46
N SER A 66 28.09 -38.16 -31.48
CA SER A 66 29.48 -38.32 -31.14
C SER A 66 29.80 -39.74 -30.64
N PHE A 67 28.90 -40.33 -29.83
CA PHE A 67 29.03 -41.70 -29.33
C PHE A 67 28.90 -42.72 -30.49
N ILE A 68 27.95 -42.56 -31.39
CA ILE A 68 27.74 -43.41 -32.57
C ILE A 68 28.99 -43.31 -33.49
N TYR A 69 29.54 -42.11 -33.67
CA TYR A 69 30.75 -41.91 -34.43
C TYR A 69 31.92 -42.64 -33.82
N LEU A 70 32.11 -42.58 -32.54
CA LEU A 70 33.17 -43.25 -31.80
C LEU A 70 33.05 -44.78 -31.89
N LEU A 71 31.85 -45.35 -31.79
CA LEU A 71 31.55 -46.75 -32.00
C LEU A 71 31.83 -47.18 -33.46
N PHE A 72 31.46 -46.34 -34.41
CA PHE A 72 31.71 -46.60 -35.81
C PHE A 72 33.21 -46.57 -36.13
N ASP A 73 33.97 -45.64 -35.59
CA ASP A 73 35.42 -45.54 -35.74
C ASP A 73 36.13 -46.77 -35.16
N ILE A 74 35.75 -47.21 -33.97
CA ILE A 74 36.33 -48.42 -33.34
C ILE A 74 36.00 -49.70 -34.10
N THR A 75 34.82 -49.78 -34.74
CA THR A 75 34.37 -51.03 -35.35
C THR A 75 34.77 -51.15 -36.82
N PHE A 76 34.78 -50.05 -37.55
CA PHE A 76 35.04 -50.02 -39.02
C PHE A 76 36.41 -49.59 -39.44
N SER A 77 37.17 -48.84 -38.59
CA SER A 77 38.55 -48.43 -38.92
C SER A 77 39.48 -49.59 -39.19
N LYS A 78 39.20 -50.74 -38.58
CA LYS A 78 39.93 -52.01 -38.78
C LYS A 78 39.58 -52.72 -40.10
N VAL A 79 38.44 -52.38 -40.73
CA VAL A 79 37.93 -53.08 -41.91
C VAL A 79 38.07 -52.29 -43.22
N ILE A 80 38.05 -50.93 -43.14
CA ILE A 80 38.11 -50.06 -44.31
C ILE A 80 38.98 -48.83 -43.97
N PRO A 81 40.29 -48.81 -44.33
CA PRO A 81 41.23 -47.76 -43.92
C PRO A 81 40.89 -46.35 -44.45
N ASP A 82 40.21 -46.24 -45.58
CA ASP A 82 39.91 -44.94 -46.24
C ASP A 82 38.56 -44.32 -45.88
N SER A 83 37.75 -45.02 -45.04
CA SER A 83 36.40 -44.53 -44.71
C SER A 83 36.39 -43.30 -43.81
N ASN A 84 37.41 -43.15 -42.96
CA ASN A 84 37.54 -42.03 -42.03
C ASN A 84 37.84 -40.70 -42.77
N ILE A 85 38.67 -40.72 -43.81
CA ILE A 85 39.04 -39.52 -44.59
C ILE A 85 37.79 -39.02 -45.35
N PHE A 86 36.98 -39.95 -45.90
CA PHE A 86 35.78 -39.58 -46.65
C PHE A 86 34.68 -38.97 -45.74
N PHE A 87 34.45 -39.57 -44.59
CA PHE A 87 33.46 -39.08 -43.63
C PHE A 87 33.88 -37.74 -43.03
N LEU A 88 35.16 -37.60 -42.69
CA LEU A 88 35.75 -36.35 -42.19
C LEU A 88 35.64 -35.20 -43.25
N ASN A 89 35.94 -35.48 -44.49
CA ASN A 89 35.82 -34.49 -45.57
C ASN A 89 34.38 -34.07 -45.84
N TRP A 90 33.43 -35.02 -45.79
CA TRP A 90 32.01 -34.73 -45.88
C TRP A 90 31.53 -33.88 -44.70
N PHE A 91 31.92 -34.24 -43.50
CA PHE A 91 31.60 -33.49 -42.25
C PHE A 91 32.17 -32.06 -42.30
N LEU A 92 33.42 -31.91 -42.65
CA LEU A 92 34.05 -30.56 -42.78
C LEU A 92 33.41 -29.71 -43.87
N LYS A 93 33.01 -30.30 -44.98
CA LYS A 93 32.29 -29.62 -46.05
C LYS A 93 30.88 -29.18 -45.60
N SER A 94 30.20 -30.05 -44.88
CA SER A 94 28.89 -29.75 -44.27
C SER A 94 28.98 -28.65 -43.22
N LEU A 95 29.99 -28.65 -42.36
CA LEU A 95 30.26 -27.59 -41.38
C LEU A 95 30.49 -26.21 -42.03
N ASN A 96 31.13 -26.18 -43.18
CA ASN A 96 31.43 -24.94 -43.88
C ASN A 96 30.15 -24.26 -44.44
N VAL A 97 29.15 -25.03 -44.85
CA VAL A 97 27.83 -24.53 -45.25
C VAL A 97 27.01 -24.19 -44.04
N PHE A 98 27.06 -25.05 -43.01
CA PHE A 98 26.27 -24.94 -41.75
C PHE A 98 26.52 -23.62 -41.02
N LYS A 99 27.80 -23.14 -40.96
CA LYS A 99 28.13 -21.87 -40.28
C LYS A 99 27.33 -20.68 -40.79
N TRP A 100 27.13 -20.59 -42.10
CA TRP A 100 26.40 -19.49 -42.73
C TRP A 100 24.88 -19.56 -42.38
N TYR A 101 24.30 -20.75 -42.39
CA TYR A 101 22.89 -20.92 -42.00
C TYR A 101 22.67 -20.63 -40.51
N VAL A 102 23.58 -21.04 -39.63
CA VAL A 102 23.54 -20.67 -38.22
C VAL A 102 23.65 -19.17 -38.01
N LEU A 103 24.55 -18.51 -38.71
CA LEU A 103 24.73 -17.06 -38.64
C LEU A 103 23.46 -16.33 -39.12
N PHE A 104 22.90 -16.71 -40.29
CA PHE A 104 21.64 -16.11 -40.77
C PHE A 104 20.45 -16.37 -39.85
N SER A 105 20.34 -17.58 -39.31
CA SER A 105 19.27 -17.89 -38.35
C SER A 105 19.41 -17.08 -37.05
N ALA A 106 20.62 -16.89 -36.54
CA ALA A 106 20.86 -16.09 -35.35
C ALA A 106 20.52 -14.61 -35.59
N ILE A 107 20.96 -14.02 -36.74
CA ILE A 107 20.63 -12.63 -37.06
C ILE A 107 19.13 -12.44 -37.23
N SER A 108 18.45 -13.31 -37.97
CA SER A 108 17.01 -13.22 -38.18
C SER A 108 16.22 -13.45 -36.86
N GLY A 109 16.69 -14.36 -35.99
CA GLY A 109 16.13 -14.59 -34.68
C GLY A 109 16.25 -13.36 -33.76
N LEU A 110 17.40 -12.71 -33.75
CA LEU A 110 17.62 -11.47 -32.98
C LEU A 110 16.74 -10.34 -33.50
N PHE A 111 16.64 -10.18 -34.84
CA PHE A 111 15.79 -9.18 -35.46
C PHE A 111 14.31 -9.39 -35.13
N LEU A 112 13.83 -10.62 -35.24
CA LEU A 112 12.44 -10.95 -34.90
C LEU A 112 12.18 -10.81 -33.40
N ARG A 113 13.15 -11.14 -32.58
CA ARG A 113 13.08 -10.91 -31.13
C ARG A 113 12.92 -9.41 -30.81
N PHE A 114 13.71 -8.55 -31.45
CA PHE A 114 13.57 -7.10 -31.29
C PHE A 114 12.17 -6.63 -31.69
N TYR A 115 11.71 -7.05 -32.87
CA TYR A 115 10.37 -6.71 -33.38
C TYR A 115 9.24 -7.25 -32.47
N TYR A 116 9.38 -8.49 -32.01
CA TYR A 116 8.44 -9.12 -31.07
C TYR A 116 8.29 -8.33 -29.79
N PHE A 117 9.39 -8.03 -29.10
CA PHE A 117 9.33 -7.30 -27.84
C PHE A 117 8.94 -5.84 -27.98
N ARG A 118 9.27 -5.21 -29.11
CA ARG A 118 8.97 -3.79 -29.34
C ARG A 118 7.53 -3.52 -29.75
N PHE A 119 6.95 -4.40 -30.56
CA PHE A 119 5.65 -4.17 -31.19
C PHE A 119 4.61 -5.25 -30.85
N PHE A 120 4.96 -6.51 -31.01
CA PHE A 120 3.99 -7.61 -30.91
C PHE A 120 3.65 -7.95 -29.47
N HIS A 121 4.61 -8.07 -28.59
CA HIS A 121 4.40 -8.38 -27.17
C HIS A 121 3.51 -7.35 -26.44
N PRO A 122 3.73 -6.04 -26.57
CA PRO A 122 2.83 -5.04 -25.98
C PRO A 122 1.40 -5.17 -26.50
N TRP A 123 1.23 -5.42 -27.81
CA TRP A 123 -0.09 -5.58 -28.41
C TRP A 123 -0.80 -6.86 -27.92
N VAL A 124 -0.14 -8.01 -27.93
CA VAL A 124 -0.69 -9.28 -27.44
C VAL A 124 -0.98 -9.21 -25.93
N SER A 125 -0.06 -8.64 -25.16
CA SER A 125 -0.24 -8.53 -23.71
C SER A 125 -1.38 -7.60 -23.31
N SER A 126 -1.62 -6.51 -24.06
CA SER A 126 -2.79 -5.65 -23.85
C SER A 126 -4.10 -6.38 -24.19
N THR A 127 -4.16 -7.05 -25.33
CA THR A 127 -5.35 -7.79 -25.79
C THR A 127 -5.70 -8.94 -24.82
N LEU A 128 -4.71 -9.73 -24.38
CA LEU A 128 -4.92 -10.81 -23.40
C LEU A 128 -5.31 -10.28 -22.02
N ARG A 129 -4.80 -9.11 -21.63
CA ARG A 129 -5.18 -8.44 -20.38
C ARG A 129 -6.64 -7.99 -20.44
N ASP A 130 -7.05 -7.37 -21.55
CA ASP A 130 -8.43 -6.94 -21.75
C ASP A 130 -9.40 -8.13 -21.75
N PHE A 131 -8.98 -9.27 -22.30
CA PHE A 131 -9.77 -10.50 -22.28
C PHE A 131 -9.85 -11.11 -20.87
N ARG A 132 -8.75 -11.12 -20.11
CA ARG A 132 -8.72 -11.63 -18.73
C ARG A 132 -9.49 -10.73 -17.77
N ASN A 133 -9.42 -9.41 -17.95
CA ASN A 133 -10.14 -8.44 -17.13
C ASN A 133 -11.66 -8.48 -17.36
N LYS A 134 -12.12 -8.96 -18.53
CA LYS A 134 -13.54 -9.22 -18.77
C LYS A 134 -14.07 -10.47 -18.05
N GLN A 135 -13.20 -11.38 -17.61
CA GLN A 135 -13.58 -12.62 -16.91
C GLN A 135 -13.48 -12.57 -15.39
N SER A 136 -12.87 -11.53 -14.83
CA SER A 136 -12.70 -11.39 -13.38
C SER A 136 -13.24 -10.04 -12.92
N ASP A 137 -14.47 -10.01 -12.46
CA ASP A 137 -15.09 -8.83 -11.82
C ASP A 137 -14.41 -8.43 -10.50
N GLU A 138 -13.41 -9.18 -10.05
CA GLU A 138 -12.69 -8.94 -8.78
C GLU A 138 -11.16 -8.89 -8.92
N SER A 139 -10.60 -8.92 -10.12
CA SER A 139 -9.14 -8.87 -10.25
C SER A 139 -8.66 -7.44 -10.13
N GLU A 140 -7.69 -7.23 -9.24
CA GLU A 140 -6.82 -6.07 -9.10
C GLU A 140 -6.48 -5.49 -10.48
N SER A 141 -7.31 -4.56 -10.95
CA SER A 141 -6.98 -3.80 -12.15
C SER A 141 -5.72 -3.00 -11.82
N ASP A 142 -4.69 -3.10 -12.66
CA ASP A 142 -3.52 -2.24 -12.51
C ASP A 142 -3.99 -0.80 -12.70
N ILE A 143 -4.21 -0.14 -11.58
CA ILE A 143 -4.71 1.24 -11.45
C ILE A 143 -3.92 2.22 -12.34
N ARG A 144 -2.67 1.89 -12.67
CA ARG A 144 -1.83 2.67 -13.58
C ARG A 144 -2.39 2.74 -15.01
N ASN A 145 -3.11 1.70 -15.44
CA ASN A 145 -3.75 1.65 -16.76
C ASN A 145 -5.10 2.37 -16.79
N GLU A 146 -5.82 2.40 -15.68
CA GLU A 146 -7.05 3.19 -15.58
C GLU A 146 -6.78 4.69 -15.71
N ARG A 147 -5.65 5.18 -15.19
CA ARG A 147 -5.26 6.57 -15.38
C ARG A 147 -5.10 6.97 -16.85
N LEU A 148 -4.59 6.08 -17.70
CA LEU A 148 -4.45 6.34 -19.14
C LEU A 148 -5.81 6.33 -19.85
N LYS A 149 -6.77 5.58 -19.32
CA LYS A 149 -8.13 5.47 -19.86
C LYS A 149 -9.02 6.66 -19.46
N TYR A 150 -8.84 7.16 -18.23
CA TYR A 150 -9.58 8.29 -17.68
C TYR A 150 -8.63 9.48 -17.50
N ASN A 151 -8.50 10.32 -18.53
CA ASN A 151 -7.73 11.56 -18.41
C ASN A 151 -8.59 12.58 -17.64
N PRO A 152 -8.34 12.82 -16.33
CA PRO A 152 -9.18 13.70 -15.53
C PRO A 152 -9.06 15.14 -16.04
N LYS A 153 -10.17 15.72 -16.43
CA LYS A 153 -10.23 17.14 -16.75
C LYS A 153 -10.22 17.96 -15.46
N SER A 154 -9.48 19.07 -15.47
CA SER A 154 -9.56 20.03 -14.37
C SER A 154 -10.98 20.64 -14.32
N PHE A 155 -11.56 20.72 -13.14
CA PHE A 155 -12.86 21.31 -12.91
C PHE A 155 -12.82 22.22 -11.67
N ILE A 156 -13.81 23.08 -11.55
CA ILE A 156 -13.95 23.99 -10.42
C ILE A 156 -15.03 23.40 -9.50
N PRO A 157 -14.68 22.80 -8.36
CA PRO A 157 -15.60 22.03 -7.52
C PRO A 157 -16.84 22.79 -7.08
N HIS A 158 -16.69 24.02 -6.60
CA HIS A 158 -17.80 24.82 -6.06
C HIS A 158 -18.92 25.14 -7.07
N LYS A 159 -18.69 24.98 -8.38
CA LYS A 159 -19.74 25.10 -9.39
C LYS A 159 -20.75 23.94 -9.37
N PHE A 160 -20.39 22.85 -8.71
CA PHE A 160 -21.21 21.65 -8.61
C PHE A 160 -21.80 21.44 -7.22
N TYR A 161 -21.53 22.34 -6.26
CA TYR A 161 -22.12 22.22 -4.93
C TYR A 161 -23.61 22.55 -4.98
N ASP A 162 -24.39 21.74 -4.28
CA ASP A 162 -25.83 21.98 -4.13
C ASP A 162 -26.06 23.15 -3.15
N GLU A 163 -26.63 24.23 -3.62
CA GLU A 163 -26.88 25.45 -2.81
C GLU A 163 -27.77 25.17 -1.58
N ASN A 164 -28.66 24.18 -1.67
CA ASN A 164 -29.55 23.78 -0.57
C ASN A 164 -28.97 22.68 0.29
N PHE A 165 -27.80 22.19 -0.03
CA PHE A 165 -27.13 21.07 0.66
C PHE A 165 -27.98 19.81 0.82
N LYS A 166 -28.94 19.56 -0.08
CA LYS A 166 -29.68 18.31 -0.13
C LYS A 166 -28.81 17.15 -0.62
N ASN A 167 -27.80 17.48 -1.39
CA ASN A 167 -26.86 16.54 -1.96
C ASN A 167 -25.42 17.00 -1.72
N ILE A 168 -24.54 16.04 -1.47
CA ILE A 168 -23.10 16.26 -1.33
C ILE A 168 -22.41 15.82 -2.62
N PHE A 169 -21.66 16.73 -3.21
CA PHE A 169 -20.87 16.47 -4.42
C PHE A 169 -19.65 15.63 -4.09
N LEU A 170 -19.48 14.50 -4.79
CA LEU A 170 -18.34 13.58 -4.61
C LEU A 170 -17.26 13.77 -5.68
N GLY A 171 -17.65 14.17 -6.90
CA GLY A 171 -16.73 14.27 -8.03
C GLY A 171 -17.45 14.19 -9.36
N LEU A 172 -16.69 13.99 -10.42
CA LEU A 172 -17.22 13.77 -11.76
C LEU A 172 -17.02 12.31 -12.18
N ASP A 173 -18.00 11.74 -12.85
CA ASP A 173 -17.90 10.40 -13.46
C ASP A 173 -17.02 10.41 -14.72
N SER A 174 -16.86 9.25 -15.34
CA SER A 174 -16.10 9.09 -16.61
C SER A 174 -16.63 9.93 -17.77
N ASN A 175 -17.89 10.36 -17.72
CA ASN A 175 -18.56 11.20 -18.72
C ASN A 175 -18.55 12.68 -18.31
N ASN A 176 -17.80 13.06 -17.28
CA ASN A 176 -17.76 14.39 -16.67
C ASN A 176 -19.11 14.86 -16.10
N LYS A 177 -20.01 13.95 -15.72
CA LYS A 177 -21.24 14.27 -15.01
C LYS A 177 -20.99 14.28 -13.51
N PRO A 178 -21.60 15.21 -12.77
CA PRO A 178 -21.44 15.28 -11.32
C PRO A 178 -22.09 14.09 -10.62
N VAL A 179 -21.38 13.55 -9.65
CA VAL A 179 -21.85 12.46 -8.79
C VAL A 179 -22.16 13.01 -7.42
N TYR A 180 -23.33 12.67 -6.90
CA TYR A 180 -23.82 13.15 -5.62
C TYR A 180 -24.25 11.99 -4.73
N ILE A 181 -24.16 12.22 -3.42
CA ILE A 181 -24.81 11.41 -2.38
C ILE A 181 -25.83 12.29 -1.64
N SER A 182 -26.96 11.75 -1.23
CA SER A 182 -27.93 12.52 -0.45
C SER A 182 -27.35 12.95 0.89
N SER A 183 -27.73 14.14 1.40
CA SER A 183 -27.32 14.58 2.72
C SER A 183 -27.74 13.63 3.84
N ASN A 184 -28.91 12.99 3.72
CA ASN A 184 -29.34 12.00 4.70
C ASN A 184 -28.38 10.81 4.75
N THR A 185 -28.04 10.25 3.58
CA THR A 185 -27.05 9.17 3.51
C THR A 185 -25.70 9.62 4.09
N TRP A 186 -25.26 10.84 3.75
CA TRP A 186 -24.01 11.40 4.29
C TRP A 186 -24.00 11.47 5.83
N LEU A 187 -25.10 11.90 6.42
CA LEU A 187 -25.19 12.07 7.87
C LEU A 187 -25.32 10.73 8.63
N GLU A 188 -25.76 9.69 7.95
CA GLU A 188 -26.08 8.38 8.54
C GLU A 188 -25.07 7.28 8.21
N THR A 189 -24.01 7.59 7.43
CA THR A 189 -23.04 6.59 7.03
C THR A 189 -21.61 7.07 7.16
N ASN A 190 -20.69 6.15 7.43
CA ASN A 190 -19.27 6.40 7.25
C ASN A 190 -18.88 6.24 5.79
N MET A 191 -17.78 6.87 5.39
CA MET A 191 -17.28 6.83 4.02
C MET A 191 -15.81 6.40 3.99
N MET A 192 -15.45 5.56 3.03
CA MET A 192 -14.07 5.23 2.74
C MET A 192 -13.67 5.75 1.36
N VAL A 193 -12.59 6.54 1.30
CA VAL A 193 -11.99 7.04 0.07
C VAL A 193 -10.70 6.29 -0.22
N THR A 194 -10.72 5.43 -1.23
CA THR A 194 -9.54 4.64 -1.60
C THR A 194 -8.97 5.11 -2.92
N GLY A 195 -7.67 5.11 -3.02
CA GLY A 195 -6.97 5.41 -4.26
C GLY A 195 -5.49 5.66 -4.04
N PRO A 196 -4.64 5.31 -5.03
CA PRO A 196 -3.21 5.55 -4.94
C PRO A 196 -2.88 7.03 -4.89
N THR A 197 -1.64 7.32 -4.55
CA THR A 197 -1.13 8.69 -4.52
C THR A 197 -1.28 9.34 -5.90
N ARG A 198 -1.75 10.59 -5.95
CA ARG A 198 -1.97 11.40 -7.18
C ARG A 198 -3.16 10.99 -8.05
N TYR A 199 -4.10 10.17 -7.56
CA TYR A 199 -5.31 9.77 -8.29
C TYR A 199 -6.58 10.54 -7.88
N GLY A 200 -6.44 11.73 -7.30
CA GLY A 200 -7.56 12.60 -7.00
C GLY A 200 -8.15 12.41 -5.60
N LYS A 201 -7.64 11.50 -4.76
CA LYS A 201 -8.10 11.33 -3.37
C LYS A 201 -8.15 12.65 -2.60
N GLY A 202 -7.06 13.43 -2.63
CA GLY A 202 -7.01 14.74 -1.99
C GLY A 202 -8.02 15.76 -2.56
N VAL A 203 -8.39 15.63 -3.84
CA VAL A 203 -9.43 16.49 -4.43
C VAL A 203 -10.80 16.16 -3.86
N VAL A 204 -11.14 14.87 -3.76
CA VAL A 204 -12.42 14.44 -3.15
C VAL A 204 -12.49 14.88 -1.69
N ILE A 205 -11.43 14.62 -0.91
CA ILE A 205 -11.36 15.05 0.50
C ILE A 205 -11.50 16.58 0.61
N GLY A 206 -10.80 17.34 -0.24
CA GLY A 206 -10.90 18.79 -0.28
C GLY A 206 -12.33 19.29 -0.57
N CYS A 207 -13.02 18.67 -1.53
CA CYS A 207 -14.43 18.96 -1.83
C CYS A 207 -15.34 18.64 -0.63
N LEU A 208 -15.12 17.52 0.05
CA LEU A 208 -15.90 17.13 1.23
C LEU A 208 -15.67 18.08 2.40
N MET A 209 -14.42 18.48 2.66
CA MET A 209 -14.07 19.45 3.70
C MET A 209 -14.73 20.81 3.43
N GLU A 210 -14.61 21.33 2.23
CA GLU A 210 -15.20 22.63 1.86
C GLU A 210 -16.72 22.60 2.03
N GLN A 211 -17.39 21.58 1.53
CA GLN A 211 -18.85 21.44 1.67
C GLN A 211 -19.29 21.29 3.12
N ALA A 212 -18.60 20.52 3.94
CA ALA A 212 -18.90 20.37 5.36
C ALA A 212 -18.79 21.71 6.10
N ILE A 213 -17.74 22.50 5.84
CA ILE A 213 -17.54 23.80 6.45
C ILE A 213 -18.66 24.78 6.04
N ILE A 214 -18.97 24.87 4.74
CA ILE A 214 -20.00 25.78 4.21
C ILE A 214 -21.38 25.41 4.72
N ARG A 215 -21.68 24.12 4.81
CA ARG A 215 -22.95 23.61 5.36
C ARG A 215 -23.13 23.93 6.85
N GLY A 216 -22.06 24.24 7.54
CA GLY A 216 -22.10 24.54 8.97
C GLY A 216 -21.78 23.35 9.85
N ASP A 217 -21.34 22.24 9.30
CA ASP A 217 -20.89 21.08 10.09
C ASP A 217 -19.60 21.41 10.83
N GLN A 218 -19.42 20.79 11.98
CA GLN A 218 -18.13 20.72 12.61
C GLN A 218 -17.21 19.83 11.75
N LEU A 219 -15.96 20.20 11.62
CA LEU A 219 -14.99 19.42 10.88
C LEU A 219 -13.72 19.21 11.70
N ILE A 220 -13.29 17.96 11.83
CA ILE A 220 -11.98 17.61 12.36
C ILE A 220 -11.26 16.81 11.26
N TYR A 221 -10.07 17.25 10.90
CA TYR A 221 -9.24 16.59 9.90
C TYR A 221 -7.90 16.18 10.49
N ILE A 222 -7.60 14.89 10.42
CA ILE A 222 -6.31 14.32 10.82
C ILE A 222 -5.44 14.16 9.58
N ASP A 223 -4.30 14.86 9.56
CA ASP A 223 -3.32 14.81 8.48
C ASP A 223 -1.95 14.32 9.00
N PRO A 224 -1.62 13.05 8.82
CA PRO A 224 -0.31 12.53 9.20
C PRO A 224 0.79 12.82 8.17
N LYS A 225 0.45 13.36 6.98
CA LYS A 225 1.39 13.60 5.87
C LYS A 225 1.82 15.03 5.68
N ASN A 226 1.19 15.98 6.35
CA ASN A 226 1.38 17.40 6.14
C ASN A 226 1.01 17.84 4.70
N ASP A 227 -0.25 17.67 4.33
CA ASP A 227 -0.76 18.17 3.05
C ASP A 227 -0.90 19.69 3.08
N LYS A 228 -0.05 20.35 2.29
CA LYS A 228 -0.01 21.82 2.18
C LYS A 228 -1.32 22.44 1.71
N PHE A 229 -2.17 21.68 1.01
CA PHE A 229 -3.43 22.17 0.45
C PHE A 229 -4.59 22.05 1.42
N ALA A 230 -4.68 20.97 2.21
CA ALA A 230 -5.78 20.72 3.12
C ALA A 230 -5.95 21.83 4.17
N ALA A 231 -4.89 22.15 4.89
CA ALA A 231 -4.90 23.24 5.88
C ALA A 231 -5.29 24.58 5.25
N LYS A 232 -4.80 24.88 4.04
CA LYS A 232 -5.11 26.13 3.32
C LYS A 232 -6.56 26.19 2.87
N ILE A 233 -7.12 25.12 2.35
CA ILE A 233 -8.54 25.02 1.97
C ILE A 233 -9.41 25.27 3.21
N MET A 234 -9.13 24.59 4.31
CA MET A 234 -9.88 24.73 5.57
C MET A 234 -9.84 26.19 6.08
N LEU A 235 -8.64 26.77 6.17
CA LEU A 235 -8.45 28.14 6.64
C LEU A 235 -9.21 29.16 5.77
N GLN A 236 -9.08 29.04 4.44
CA GLN A 236 -9.75 29.97 3.51
C GLN A 236 -11.27 29.83 3.56
N THR A 237 -11.78 28.60 3.66
CA THR A 237 -13.22 28.35 3.74
C THR A 237 -13.78 28.83 5.07
N CYS A 238 -13.06 28.62 6.19
CA CYS A 238 -13.43 29.14 7.50
C CYS A 238 -13.48 30.68 7.51
N ALA A 239 -12.49 31.34 6.92
CA ALA A 239 -12.49 32.80 6.82
C ALA A 239 -13.70 33.34 6.03
N LYS A 240 -14.10 32.69 4.93
CA LYS A 240 -15.28 33.04 4.14
C LYS A 240 -16.60 32.78 4.89
N SER A 241 -16.64 31.75 5.71
CA SER A 241 -17.85 31.31 6.43
C SER A 241 -17.92 31.85 7.86
N ASN A 242 -16.98 32.70 8.26
CA ASN A 242 -16.83 33.24 9.61
C ASN A 242 -16.84 32.15 10.71
N ARG A 243 -16.06 31.07 10.47
CA ARG A 243 -15.96 29.91 11.35
C ARG A 243 -14.64 29.93 12.12
N PRO A 244 -14.62 29.58 13.42
CA PRO A 244 -13.36 29.43 14.15
C PRO A 244 -12.56 28.26 13.58
N PHE A 245 -11.25 28.46 13.43
CA PHE A 245 -10.30 27.49 12.91
C PHE A 245 -9.16 27.27 13.88
N TYR A 246 -8.89 26.02 14.22
CA TYR A 246 -7.75 25.63 15.05
C TYR A 246 -6.78 24.79 14.23
N TYR A 247 -5.50 25.13 14.36
CA TYR A 247 -4.40 24.39 13.79
C TYR A 247 -3.53 23.83 14.91
N VAL A 248 -3.38 22.52 14.99
CA VAL A 248 -2.54 21.81 15.96
C VAL A 248 -1.55 20.95 15.18
N SER A 249 -0.25 21.13 15.40
CA SER A 249 0.80 20.36 14.76
C SER A 249 1.66 19.63 15.76
N LEU A 250 1.92 18.37 15.53
CA LEU A 250 2.90 17.56 16.24
C LEU A 250 4.24 17.49 15.49
N ASN A 251 4.32 18.08 14.32
CA ASN A 251 5.54 18.19 13.51
C ASN A 251 6.11 19.58 13.69
N ASP A 252 7.23 19.69 14.36
CA ASP A 252 8.04 20.89 14.52
C ASP A 252 7.34 22.11 15.14
N GLU A 253 8.13 22.85 15.90
CA GLU A 253 7.91 24.22 16.34
C GLU A 253 6.44 24.57 16.68
N ALA A 254 6.05 24.20 17.84
CA ALA A 254 4.83 24.52 18.58
C ALA A 254 3.78 25.41 17.88
N VAL A 255 3.07 24.86 16.91
CA VAL A 255 1.86 25.48 16.41
C VAL A 255 0.67 24.81 17.08
N GLY A 256 0.17 25.43 18.14
CA GLY A 256 -0.97 24.93 18.91
C GLY A 256 -0.60 23.79 19.85
N TYR A 257 -0.45 24.12 21.12
CA TYR A 257 -0.21 23.14 22.19
C TYR A 257 -1.47 22.31 22.46
N TRP A 258 -1.30 21.01 22.63
CA TRP A 258 -2.35 20.09 23.03
C TRP A 258 -1.81 19.07 24.06
N SER A 259 -2.46 18.97 25.21
CA SER A 259 -2.12 17.99 26.23
C SER A 259 -2.95 16.72 26.03
N PRO A 260 -2.34 15.57 25.71
CA PRO A 260 -3.05 14.37 25.26
C PRO A 260 -3.92 13.70 26.34
N PHE A 261 -3.67 13.97 27.62
CA PHE A 261 -4.36 13.30 28.73
C PHE A 261 -5.12 14.25 29.65
N GLU A 262 -5.16 15.54 29.35
CA GLU A 262 -5.90 16.52 30.16
C GLU A 262 -7.33 16.77 29.68
N GLY A 263 -7.63 16.50 28.40
CA GLY A 263 -8.96 16.73 27.81
C GLY A 263 -10.02 15.72 28.27
N GLY A 264 -11.25 16.16 28.35
CA GLY A 264 -12.42 15.31 28.66
C GLY A 264 -12.60 14.94 30.14
N LYS A 265 -13.38 13.87 30.40
CA LYS A 265 -13.51 13.33 31.76
C LYS A 265 -12.24 12.64 32.19
N ARG A 266 -11.89 12.76 33.46
CA ARG A 266 -10.68 12.13 34.04
C ARG A 266 -10.60 10.62 33.76
N ARG A 267 -11.71 9.92 33.83
CA ARG A 267 -11.75 8.49 33.55
C ARG A 267 -11.46 8.19 32.07
N ASP A 268 -11.96 9.02 31.17
CA ASP A 268 -11.73 8.88 29.74
C ASP A 268 -10.26 9.17 29.39
N ALA A 269 -9.71 10.23 29.98
CA ALA A 269 -8.26 10.56 29.87
C ALA A 269 -7.38 9.42 30.41
N TYR A 270 -7.75 8.85 31.56
CA TYR A 270 -7.07 7.68 32.12
C TYR A 270 -7.14 6.46 31.17
N ASN A 271 -8.31 6.18 30.58
CA ASN A 271 -8.47 5.08 29.64
C ASN A 271 -7.64 5.30 28.37
N ARG A 272 -7.53 6.56 27.87
CA ARG A 272 -6.64 6.89 26.76
C ARG A 272 -5.18 6.57 27.12
N LEU A 273 -4.74 6.99 28.29
CA LEU A 273 -3.39 6.77 28.79
C LEU A 273 -3.07 5.26 28.89
N ILE A 274 -3.96 4.45 29.46
CA ILE A 274 -3.81 2.99 29.54
C ILE A 274 -3.74 2.37 28.14
N SER A 275 -4.60 2.82 27.20
CA SER A 275 -4.63 2.33 25.84
C SER A 275 -3.35 2.65 25.09
N ILE A 276 -2.89 3.88 25.17
CA ILE A 276 -1.73 4.40 24.43
C ILE A 276 -0.41 3.76 24.89
N PHE A 277 -0.26 3.54 26.20
CA PHE A 277 0.94 2.86 26.72
C PHE A 277 0.86 1.32 26.66
N GLY A 278 -0.15 0.79 26.01
CA GLY A 278 -0.24 -0.65 25.75
C GLY A 278 -0.58 -1.51 26.98
N MET A 279 -1.12 -0.91 28.02
CA MET A 279 -1.54 -1.59 29.26
C MET A 279 -2.95 -2.22 29.17
N MET A 280 -3.57 -2.23 27.99
CA MET A 280 -4.84 -2.93 27.75
C MET A 280 -4.58 -4.44 27.68
N GLU A 281 -5.42 -5.20 28.34
CA GLU A 281 -5.39 -6.67 28.29
C GLU A 281 -5.93 -7.14 26.92
N ASN A 282 -5.14 -7.97 26.22
CA ASN A 282 -5.55 -8.68 25.01
C ASN A 282 -5.34 -10.16 25.33
N SER A 283 -6.18 -11.06 24.88
CA SER A 283 -6.09 -12.50 25.16
C SER A 283 -4.75 -13.12 24.70
N GLY A 284 -3.79 -13.30 25.63
CA GLY A 284 -2.49 -13.91 25.35
C GLY A 284 -1.57 -14.01 26.57
N ASP A 285 -0.47 -14.74 26.46
CA ASP A 285 0.50 -14.98 27.57
C ASP A 285 1.13 -13.69 28.14
N ALA A 286 1.18 -12.63 27.34
CA ALA A 286 1.67 -11.32 27.78
C ALA A 286 0.71 -10.56 28.70
N ASP A 287 -0.55 -11.00 28.84
CA ASP A 287 -1.58 -10.27 29.59
C ASP A 287 -1.30 -10.24 31.08
N PHE A 288 -0.67 -11.27 31.60
CA PHE A 288 -0.25 -11.28 33.02
C PHE A 288 0.71 -10.10 33.33
N TYR A 289 1.69 -9.88 32.46
CA TYR A 289 2.66 -8.77 32.65
C TYR A 289 1.96 -7.43 32.51
N LYS A 290 1.09 -7.24 31.53
CA LYS A 290 0.28 -6.02 31.36
C LYS A 290 -0.64 -5.75 32.54
N ALA A 291 -1.29 -6.78 33.07
CA ALA A 291 -2.11 -6.65 34.27
C ALA A 291 -1.30 -6.20 35.50
N MET A 292 -0.07 -6.68 35.62
CA MET A 292 0.84 -6.27 36.69
C MET A 292 1.35 -4.83 36.49
N GLU A 293 1.75 -4.44 35.27
CA GLU A 293 2.10 -3.06 34.93
C GLU A 293 0.93 -2.12 35.27
N LYS A 294 -0.26 -2.44 34.81
CA LYS A 294 -1.48 -1.68 35.08
C LYS A 294 -1.80 -1.60 36.57
N LYS A 295 -1.59 -2.68 37.33
CA LYS A 295 -1.79 -2.68 38.79
C LYS A 295 -0.84 -1.71 39.50
N VAL A 296 0.45 -1.71 39.12
CA VAL A 296 1.44 -0.79 39.66
C VAL A 296 1.09 0.63 39.26
N PHE A 297 0.78 0.87 37.98
CA PHE A 297 0.41 2.17 37.44
C PHE A 297 -0.84 2.74 38.11
N ASN A 298 -1.89 1.92 38.36
CA ASN A 298 -3.12 2.31 39.09
C ASN A 298 -2.88 2.75 40.53
N ARG A 299 -1.86 2.19 41.17
CA ARG A 299 -1.47 2.58 42.52
C ARG A 299 -0.77 3.94 42.54
N LEU A 300 -0.02 4.20 41.46
CA LEU A 300 0.83 5.38 41.33
C LEU A 300 0.07 6.60 40.82
N ILE A 301 -0.78 6.42 39.81
CA ILE A 301 -1.55 7.48 39.15
C ILE A 301 -3.03 7.35 39.51
N LYS A 302 -3.55 8.33 40.23
CA LYS A 302 -4.94 8.39 40.65
C LYS A 302 -5.73 9.37 39.79
N LEU A 303 -7.05 9.21 39.72
CA LEU A 303 -7.91 10.08 38.92
C LEU A 303 -7.88 11.57 39.33
N ASP A 304 -7.52 11.86 40.56
CA ASP A 304 -7.41 13.24 41.05
C ASP A 304 -6.04 13.91 40.79
N ASP A 305 -5.09 13.13 40.27
CA ASP A 305 -3.76 13.62 39.93
C ASP A 305 -3.78 14.48 38.65
N PRO A 306 -2.81 15.40 38.46
CA PRO A 306 -2.60 16.00 37.15
C PRO A 306 -2.21 14.95 36.13
N PHE A 307 -2.77 15.06 34.92
CA PHE A 307 -2.51 14.13 33.80
C PHE A 307 -1.65 14.76 32.71
N ASP A 308 -0.93 15.84 33.02
CA ASP A 308 0.12 16.32 32.12
C ASP A 308 1.31 15.33 32.10
N ILE A 309 1.98 15.29 30.97
CA ILE A 309 3.06 14.31 30.71
C ILE A 309 4.18 14.44 31.75
N GLU A 310 4.54 15.66 32.14
CA GLU A 310 5.61 15.93 33.10
C GLU A 310 5.26 15.39 34.51
N SER A 311 4.03 15.59 34.95
CA SER A 311 3.56 15.09 36.24
C SER A 311 3.52 13.58 36.32
N ILE A 312 3.03 12.93 35.23
CA ILE A 312 3.02 11.46 35.11
C ILE A 312 4.46 10.93 35.11
N TYR A 313 5.33 11.51 34.28
CA TYR A 313 6.74 11.12 34.18
C TYR A 313 7.46 11.17 35.54
N LYS A 314 7.32 12.27 36.27
CA LYS A 314 7.96 12.42 37.60
C LYS A 314 7.54 11.33 38.57
N LYS A 315 6.25 10.97 38.58
CA LYS A 315 5.76 9.91 39.47
C LYS A 315 6.28 8.53 39.07
N VAL A 316 6.27 8.22 37.76
CA VAL A 316 6.79 6.95 37.24
C VAL A 316 8.30 6.83 37.50
N LYS A 317 9.06 7.87 37.21
CA LYS A 317 10.51 7.91 37.46
C LYS A 317 10.85 7.75 38.94
N PHE A 318 10.19 8.52 39.83
CA PHE A 318 10.37 8.39 41.28
C PHE A 318 10.08 6.98 41.77
N HIS A 319 9.05 6.32 41.24
CA HIS A 319 8.71 4.92 41.57
C HIS A 319 9.84 3.97 41.14
N ASN A 320 10.29 4.05 39.91
CA ASN A 320 11.33 3.18 39.35
C ASN A 320 12.69 3.34 40.11
N GLU A 321 13.02 4.56 40.55
CA GLU A 321 14.24 4.81 41.28
C GLU A 321 14.19 4.36 42.77
N ASN A 322 13.01 4.28 43.38
CA ASN A 322 12.87 4.06 44.82
C ASN A 322 12.23 2.72 45.19
N VAL A 323 11.61 2.00 44.29
CA VAL A 323 10.91 0.71 44.52
C VAL A 323 11.60 -0.38 43.75
N GLN A 324 12.70 -0.93 44.26
CA GLN A 324 13.56 -1.90 43.55
C GLN A 324 12.84 -3.17 43.09
N ASP A 325 11.90 -3.68 43.88
CA ASP A 325 11.16 -4.93 43.56
C ASP A 325 10.18 -4.76 42.40
N GLU A 326 9.84 -3.54 42.02
CA GLU A 326 8.88 -3.22 40.96
C GLU A 326 9.49 -2.30 39.88
N ALA A 327 10.78 -1.92 39.97
CA ALA A 327 11.45 -0.96 39.10
C ALA A 327 11.35 -1.34 37.61
N ASP A 328 11.51 -2.61 37.27
CA ASP A 328 11.51 -3.07 35.88
C ASP A 328 10.12 -2.99 35.23
N ARG A 329 9.06 -2.92 36.01
CA ARG A 329 7.68 -2.98 35.49
C ARG A 329 7.22 -1.73 34.74
N LEU A 330 7.72 -0.56 35.11
CA LEU A 330 7.35 0.71 34.50
C LEU A 330 8.45 1.34 33.67
N LEU A 331 9.60 0.68 33.47
CA LEU A 331 10.72 1.20 32.68
C LEU A 331 10.32 1.54 31.23
N LYS A 332 9.49 0.70 30.62
CA LYS A 332 8.97 0.95 29.26
C LYS A 332 8.12 2.21 29.21
N ILE A 333 7.29 2.41 30.22
CA ILE A 333 6.39 3.58 30.32
C ILE A 333 7.22 4.84 30.59
N GLU A 334 8.22 4.75 31.44
CA GLU A 334 9.15 5.85 31.70
C GLU A 334 9.86 6.30 30.42
N ALA A 335 10.44 5.36 29.68
CA ALA A 335 11.13 5.66 28.43
C ALA A 335 10.18 6.28 27.38
N GLN A 336 8.93 5.80 27.29
CA GLN A 336 7.93 6.40 26.40
C GLN A 336 7.59 7.82 26.82
N LEU A 337 7.33 8.06 28.11
CA LEU A 337 7.04 9.40 28.65
C LEU A 337 8.22 10.36 28.45
N GLU A 338 9.46 9.89 28.59
CA GLU A 338 10.65 10.69 28.34
C GLU A 338 10.70 11.17 26.87
N ASN A 339 10.38 10.30 25.92
CA ASN A 339 10.28 10.67 24.51
C ASN A 339 9.13 11.67 24.27
N TRP A 340 7.97 11.49 24.92
CA TRP A 340 6.83 12.39 24.77
C TRP A 340 7.12 13.79 25.33
N ARG A 341 7.96 13.92 26.37
CA ARG A 341 8.41 15.21 26.91
C ARG A 341 9.23 16.04 25.92
N GLN A 342 9.86 15.39 24.94
CA GLN A 342 10.68 16.08 23.93
C GLN A 342 9.84 16.80 22.87
N ILE A 343 8.56 16.43 22.70
CA ILE A 343 7.68 17.10 21.75
C ILE A 343 7.03 18.31 22.43
N GLU A 344 7.45 19.51 22.02
CA GLU A 344 7.02 20.76 22.64
C GLU A 344 5.50 20.96 22.55
N SER A 345 4.89 20.64 21.40
CA SER A 345 3.45 20.79 21.19
C SER A 345 2.57 19.90 22.09
N LEU A 346 3.12 18.84 22.68
CA LEU A 346 2.42 17.98 23.67
C LEU A 346 2.54 18.50 25.10
N ASN A 347 3.41 19.47 25.36
CA ASN A 347 3.76 19.95 26.68
C ASN A 347 3.52 21.47 26.80
N PRO A 348 2.24 21.90 26.90
CA PRO A 348 1.93 23.33 26.99
C PRO A 348 2.63 23.97 28.20
N PRO A 349 3.22 25.19 28.07
CA PRO A 349 3.79 25.92 29.18
C PRO A 349 2.74 26.17 30.26
N LYS A 350 3.17 26.19 31.53
CA LYS A 350 2.25 26.32 32.69
C LYS A 350 1.30 27.52 32.64
N ASN A 351 1.69 28.57 31.94
CA ASN A 351 0.89 29.79 31.81
C ASN A 351 0.15 29.91 30.49
N PHE A 352 0.10 28.83 29.71
CA PHE A 352 -0.53 28.80 28.41
C PHE A 352 -1.72 27.83 28.41
N THR A 353 -2.88 28.32 28.00
CA THR A 353 -4.05 27.45 27.79
C THR A 353 -3.89 26.79 26.42
N GLY A 354 -3.59 25.49 26.42
CA GLY A 354 -3.50 24.70 25.20
C GLY A 354 -4.84 24.58 24.45
N PHE A 355 -4.79 23.95 23.28
CA PHE A 355 -5.98 23.59 22.51
C PHE A 355 -6.87 22.67 23.36
N SER A 356 -8.17 22.98 23.41
CA SER A 356 -9.20 22.16 24.03
C SER A 356 -10.18 21.66 22.98
N LEU A 357 -10.24 20.34 22.82
CA LEU A 357 -11.18 19.72 21.90
C LEU A 357 -12.64 19.98 22.33
N GLU A 358 -12.94 19.90 23.63
CA GLU A 358 -14.27 20.22 24.16
C GLU A 358 -14.70 21.64 23.76
N LYS A 359 -13.83 22.63 23.96
CA LYS A 359 -14.10 24.02 23.57
C LYS A 359 -14.34 24.13 22.06
N ALA A 360 -13.49 23.52 21.25
CA ALA A 360 -13.61 23.52 19.80
C ALA A 360 -14.94 22.90 19.33
N MET A 361 -15.35 21.78 19.97
CA MET A 361 -16.62 21.13 19.68
C MET A 361 -17.84 21.99 20.06
N LEU A 362 -17.82 22.67 21.18
CA LEU A 362 -18.90 23.54 21.64
C LEU A 362 -19.02 24.83 20.84
N GLU A 363 -17.90 25.35 20.33
CA GLU A 363 -17.85 26.54 19.47
C GLU A 363 -18.16 26.23 18.00
N ASN A 364 -18.39 24.97 17.66
CA ASN A 364 -18.59 24.51 16.28
C ASN A 364 -17.38 24.85 15.39
N ALA A 365 -16.20 24.64 15.91
CA ALA A 365 -14.94 24.97 15.23
C ALA A 365 -14.56 23.92 14.18
N VAL A 366 -13.68 24.34 13.28
CA VAL A 366 -12.97 23.49 12.33
C VAL A 366 -11.57 23.26 12.86
N VAL A 367 -11.14 22.01 12.93
CA VAL A 367 -9.86 21.60 13.51
C VAL A 367 -9.01 20.87 12.47
N TYR A 368 -7.84 21.39 12.21
CA TYR A 368 -6.78 20.69 11.48
C TYR A 368 -5.74 20.17 12.46
N PHE A 369 -5.59 18.88 12.52
CA PHE A 369 -4.63 18.21 13.40
C PHE A 369 -3.56 17.51 12.56
N GLN A 370 -2.34 18.00 12.63
CA GLN A 370 -1.20 17.47 11.91
C GLN A 370 -0.42 16.49 12.78
N GLY A 371 -0.46 15.22 12.41
CA GLY A 371 0.37 14.16 12.97
C GLY A 371 1.69 13.99 12.23
N SER A 372 2.33 12.83 12.42
CA SER A 372 3.50 12.40 11.68
C SER A 372 3.43 10.89 11.40
N LEU A 373 3.90 10.47 10.23
CA LEU A 373 4.09 9.04 9.91
C LEU A 373 5.49 8.53 10.26
N ASN A 374 6.45 9.44 10.35
CA ASN A 374 7.87 9.11 10.54
C ASN A 374 8.30 9.17 12.01
N ASP A 375 7.49 9.76 12.86
CA ASP A 375 7.74 9.89 14.30
C ASP A 375 6.74 9.03 15.07
N GLU A 376 7.22 7.99 15.74
CA GLU A 376 6.38 7.05 16.50
C GLU A 376 5.67 7.71 17.69
N VAL A 377 6.27 8.74 18.31
CA VAL A 377 5.61 9.48 19.38
C VAL A 377 4.45 10.30 18.83
N ALA A 378 4.70 11.07 17.77
CA ALA A 378 3.65 11.87 17.12
C ALA A 378 2.53 10.97 16.54
N LYS A 379 2.87 9.81 15.98
CA LYS A 379 1.90 8.81 15.50
C LYS A 379 1.04 8.28 16.65
N THR A 380 1.66 7.91 17.76
CA THR A 380 0.95 7.41 18.94
C THR A 380 0.11 8.53 19.62
N ALA A 381 0.61 9.76 19.65
CA ALA A 381 -0.14 10.92 20.11
C ALA A 381 -1.36 11.20 19.22
N THR A 382 -1.20 11.04 17.90
CA THR A 382 -2.34 11.16 16.94
C THR A 382 -3.43 10.11 17.24
N LYS A 383 -3.06 8.87 17.57
CA LYS A 383 -4.02 7.84 18.02
C LYS A 383 -4.73 8.28 19.31
N SER A 384 -4.02 8.90 20.26
CA SER A 384 -4.63 9.47 21.47
C SER A 384 -5.65 10.56 21.16
N PHE A 385 -5.34 11.43 20.18
CA PHE A 385 -6.27 12.48 19.74
C PHE A 385 -7.54 11.88 19.10
N ILE A 386 -7.40 10.86 18.26
CA ILE A 386 -8.54 10.14 17.68
C ILE A 386 -9.43 9.57 18.79
N LEU A 387 -8.84 8.96 19.81
CA LEU A 387 -9.60 8.44 20.97
C LEU A 387 -10.32 9.57 21.72
N GLU A 388 -9.70 10.72 21.90
CA GLU A 388 -10.33 11.88 22.51
C GLU A 388 -11.52 12.36 21.67
N VAL A 389 -11.38 12.45 20.35
CA VAL A 389 -12.49 12.83 19.46
C VAL A 389 -13.67 11.88 19.61
N ILE A 390 -13.43 10.57 19.65
CA ILE A 390 -14.48 9.56 19.82
C ILE A 390 -15.18 9.73 21.17
N GLN A 391 -14.41 9.86 22.26
CA GLN A 391 -14.95 10.01 23.62
C GLN A 391 -15.75 11.29 23.79
N GLU A 392 -15.21 12.41 23.30
CA GLU A 392 -15.87 13.72 23.36
C GLU A 392 -17.10 13.78 22.45
N SER A 393 -17.10 13.10 21.32
CA SER A 393 -18.24 13.01 20.43
C SER A 393 -19.46 12.38 21.13
N ALA A 394 -19.26 11.29 21.87
CA ALA A 394 -20.30 10.65 22.66
C ALA A 394 -20.73 11.52 23.86
N ARG A 395 -19.77 12.12 24.56
CA ARG A 395 -20.04 12.94 25.75
C ARG A 395 -20.80 14.22 25.44
N LEU A 396 -20.47 14.85 24.31
CA LEU A 396 -21.00 16.16 23.93
C LEU A 396 -22.14 16.08 22.90
N ASP A 397 -22.61 14.89 22.56
CA ASP A 397 -23.62 14.73 21.50
C ASP A 397 -24.80 15.69 21.62
N LEU A 398 -25.45 15.73 22.78
CA LEU A 398 -26.59 16.63 23.01
C LEU A 398 -26.23 18.11 23.15
N LYS A 399 -24.94 18.43 23.37
CA LYS A 399 -24.46 19.81 23.54
C LYS A 399 -23.93 20.42 22.27
N ARG A 400 -23.49 19.59 21.30
CA ARG A 400 -22.99 20.06 20.02
C ARG A 400 -24.12 20.69 19.19
N LYS A 401 -23.80 21.79 18.52
CA LYS A 401 -24.77 22.55 17.71
C LYS A 401 -25.01 21.92 16.34
N SER A 402 -24.04 21.21 15.80
CA SER A 402 -24.08 20.66 14.45
C SER A 402 -23.58 19.23 14.39
N HIS A 403 -23.74 18.59 13.25
CA HIS A 403 -23.11 17.34 12.89
C HIS A 403 -21.58 17.49 12.88
N LEU A 404 -20.85 16.41 13.16
CA LEU A 404 -19.39 16.36 13.06
C LEU A 404 -19.00 15.49 11.88
N THR A 405 -18.28 16.07 10.93
CA THR A 405 -17.54 15.33 9.92
C THR A 405 -16.11 15.10 10.40
N PHE A 406 -15.73 13.86 10.63
CA PHE A 406 -14.41 13.48 11.12
C PHE A 406 -13.63 12.77 10.00
N ILE A 407 -12.60 13.41 9.47
CA ILE A 407 -11.80 12.90 8.35
C ILE A 407 -10.44 12.44 8.87
N ILE A 408 -10.05 11.21 8.52
CA ILE A 408 -8.78 10.60 8.89
C ILE A 408 -8.06 10.19 7.60
N ASP A 409 -7.01 10.93 7.22
CA ASP A 409 -6.17 10.54 6.07
C ASP A 409 -5.15 9.48 6.49
N GLU A 410 -4.74 8.65 5.53
CA GLU A 410 -3.80 7.54 5.73
C GLU A 410 -4.14 6.67 6.95
N VAL A 411 -5.40 6.32 7.08
CA VAL A 411 -5.96 5.60 8.23
C VAL A 411 -5.21 4.32 8.59
N ARG A 412 -4.54 3.67 7.64
CA ARG A 412 -3.72 2.46 7.85
C ARG A 412 -2.80 2.56 9.06
N PHE A 413 -2.11 3.70 9.21
CA PHE A 413 -1.14 3.92 10.28
C PHE A 413 -1.78 4.28 11.63
N LEU A 414 -3.07 4.60 11.62
CA LEU A 414 -3.82 5.10 12.78
C LEU A 414 -4.88 4.12 13.25
N VAL A 415 -5.08 3.00 12.55
CA VAL A 415 -6.05 1.98 12.95
C VAL A 415 -5.72 1.45 14.34
N SER A 416 -6.76 1.37 15.16
CA SER A 416 -6.74 0.76 16.48
C SER A 416 -8.06 0.04 16.70
N LYS A 417 -8.12 -0.90 17.65
CA LYS A 417 -9.38 -1.57 18.03
C LYS A 417 -10.48 -0.56 18.37
N THR A 418 -10.14 0.49 19.10
CA THR A 418 -11.11 1.52 19.48
C THR A 418 -11.63 2.31 18.28
N LEU A 419 -10.80 2.56 17.26
CA LEU A 419 -11.27 3.20 16.03
C LEU A 419 -12.20 2.26 15.25
N ALA A 420 -11.87 0.97 15.15
CA ALA A 420 -12.72 -0.02 14.49
C ALA A 420 -14.11 -0.14 15.21
N ASP A 421 -14.10 -0.21 16.54
CA ASP A 421 -15.33 -0.23 17.33
C ASP A 421 -16.15 1.07 17.17
N ALA A 422 -15.46 2.21 17.05
CA ALA A 422 -16.10 3.50 16.84
C ALA A 422 -16.76 3.61 15.46
N LEU A 423 -16.14 3.08 14.40
CA LEU A 423 -16.73 3.08 13.06
C LEU A 423 -18.11 2.43 13.04
N ALA A 424 -18.32 1.40 13.86
CA ALA A 424 -19.61 0.71 13.97
C ALA A 424 -20.69 1.51 14.74
N THR A 425 -20.32 2.47 15.59
CA THR A 425 -21.25 3.06 16.57
C THR A 425 -21.36 4.58 16.54
N ILE A 426 -20.35 5.27 16.00
CA ILE A 426 -20.20 6.74 16.15
C ILE A 426 -21.28 7.56 15.42
N VAL A 427 -21.86 6.98 14.38
CA VAL A 427 -22.96 7.61 13.62
C VAL A 427 -24.14 7.93 14.54
N GLY A 428 -24.41 7.08 15.56
CA GLY A 428 -25.42 7.33 16.58
C GLY A 428 -25.21 8.59 17.40
N PHE A 429 -24.00 9.16 17.38
CA PHE A 429 -23.66 10.42 18.06
C PHE A 429 -23.57 11.59 17.09
N ARG A 430 -24.25 11.56 15.98
CA ARG A 430 -24.22 12.60 14.92
C ARG A 430 -22.80 12.89 14.42
N VAL A 431 -22.04 11.84 14.17
CA VAL A 431 -20.70 11.91 13.59
C VAL A 431 -20.62 10.95 12.40
N ASN A 432 -20.13 11.40 11.30
CA ASN A 432 -19.66 10.50 10.24
C ASN A 432 -18.13 10.54 10.13
N ILE A 433 -17.54 9.36 9.98
CA ILE A 433 -16.11 9.24 9.76
C ILE A 433 -15.85 9.06 8.26
N VAL A 434 -14.93 9.85 7.73
CA VAL A 434 -14.38 9.68 6.39
C VAL A 434 -12.95 9.18 6.53
N THR A 435 -12.71 7.94 6.15
CA THR A 435 -11.37 7.38 6.15
C THR A 435 -10.75 7.43 4.76
N ALA A 436 -9.45 7.69 4.67
CA ALA A 436 -8.73 7.65 3.43
C ALA A 436 -7.53 6.70 3.52
N CYS A 437 -7.35 5.86 2.48
CA CYS A 437 -6.24 4.93 2.35
C CYS A 437 -5.82 4.77 0.89
N GLN A 438 -4.68 4.13 0.65
CA GLN A 438 -4.19 3.91 -0.71
C GLN A 438 -4.82 2.69 -1.36
N SER A 439 -5.12 1.67 -0.56
CA SER A 439 -5.69 0.39 -1.00
C SER A 439 -6.58 -0.19 0.10
N ILE A 440 -7.57 -0.95 -0.27
CA ILE A 440 -8.38 -1.76 0.68
C ILE A 440 -7.49 -2.73 1.47
N ASN A 441 -6.43 -3.25 0.85
CA ASN A 441 -5.47 -4.11 1.52
C ASN A 441 -4.73 -3.43 2.67
N ASP A 442 -4.63 -2.11 2.67
CA ASP A 442 -4.04 -1.35 3.77
C ASP A 442 -4.81 -1.52 5.09
N LEU A 443 -6.11 -1.73 5.01
CA LEU A 443 -6.96 -2.01 6.19
C LEU A 443 -6.92 -3.47 6.60
N LYS A 444 -6.73 -4.39 5.64
CA LYS A 444 -6.61 -5.84 5.91
C LYS A 444 -5.28 -6.22 6.56
N THR A 445 -4.25 -5.39 6.39
CA THR A 445 -2.92 -5.57 6.98
C THR A 445 -2.51 -4.34 7.77
N PRO A 446 -3.20 -4.05 8.92
CA PRO A 446 -2.85 -2.91 9.74
C PRO A 446 -1.45 -3.07 10.33
N ASP A 447 -0.80 -1.95 10.67
CA ASP A 447 0.52 -1.97 11.33
C ASP A 447 0.47 -2.60 12.73
N ASP A 448 -0.69 -2.62 13.38
CA ASP A 448 -0.89 -3.28 14.66
C ASP A 448 -1.16 -4.77 14.46
N ILE A 449 -0.17 -5.60 14.82
CA ILE A 449 -0.20 -7.07 14.69
C ILE A 449 -1.36 -7.72 15.49
N ASN A 450 -1.87 -7.03 16.50
CA ASN A 450 -2.97 -7.54 17.35
C ASN A 450 -4.36 -7.28 16.76
N LEU A 451 -4.44 -6.61 15.62
CA LEU A 451 -5.69 -6.35 14.93
C LEU A 451 -5.97 -7.41 13.88
N ASP A 452 -7.19 -7.97 13.91
CA ASP A 452 -7.71 -8.74 12.78
C ASP A 452 -8.05 -7.77 11.63
N GLY A 453 -7.22 -7.81 10.60
CA GLY A 453 -7.35 -6.93 9.45
C GLY A 453 -8.67 -7.14 8.69
N GLU A 454 -9.17 -8.37 8.61
CA GLU A 454 -10.45 -8.67 7.94
C GLU A 454 -11.63 -8.10 8.75
N ALA A 455 -11.60 -8.22 10.09
CA ALA A 455 -12.59 -7.60 10.95
C ALA A 455 -12.54 -6.06 10.87
N THR A 456 -11.32 -5.50 10.80
CA THR A 456 -11.13 -4.05 10.65
C THR A 456 -11.68 -3.53 9.32
N TYR A 457 -11.55 -4.30 8.26
CA TYR A 457 -12.10 -3.93 6.95
C TYR A 457 -13.64 -3.98 6.91
N ARG A 458 -14.25 -4.90 7.65
CA ARG A 458 -15.71 -5.08 7.66
C ARG A 458 -16.46 -4.10 8.58
N SER A 459 -15.78 -3.53 9.58
CA SER A 459 -16.33 -2.50 10.46
C SER A 459 -16.38 -1.12 9.79
#